data_c8ca514f05992129ae6f1b5ffdf92184
#
_entry.id   c8ca514f05992129ae6f1b5ffdf92184
#
_cell.length_a   1.000
_cell.length_b   1.000
_cell.length_c   1.000
_cell.angle_alpha   90.00
_cell.angle_beta   90.00
_cell.angle_gamma   90.00
#
_symmetry.space_group_name_H-M   'P 1'
#
loop_
_entity.id
_entity.type
_entity.pdbx_description
1 polymer ?
#
loop_
_entity_poly.entity_id
_entity_poly.type
_entity_poly.pdbx_seq_one_letter_code
_entity_poly.pdbx_strand_id
1 'polypeptide(L)'
;MTAAHRPDATADLTAALRERVLVLDGAMGTMIQGYGLSEADYRGDRFADHPDDQQGNNDLLALTQPDIITAIHRAYLEAGSDLLETNTFNAQRISLADYGMQDVAYELNVAAAAP
;
A
#
# COMPACT_ATOMS: atom_id res chain seq x y z
N MET A 1 -1.97 9.99 -15.59
CA MET A 1 -3.13 9.11 -15.42
C MET A 1 -3.94 9.62 -14.24
N THR A 2 -5.15 10.08 -14.46
CA THR A 2 -6.06 10.46 -13.39
C THR A 2 -6.59 9.19 -12.72
N ALA A 3 -6.46 9.10 -11.39
CA ALA A 3 -7.09 8.04 -10.63
C ALA A 3 -8.60 8.06 -10.92
N ALA A 4 -9.19 6.90 -11.20
CA ALA A 4 -10.63 6.81 -11.39
C ALA A 4 -11.31 7.30 -10.10
N HIS A 5 -12.19 8.28 -10.24
CA HIS A 5 -12.97 8.77 -9.11
C HIS A 5 -13.90 7.65 -8.64
N ARG A 6 -13.67 7.16 -7.43
CA ARG A 6 -14.57 6.20 -6.80
C ARG A 6 -15.71 6.94 -6.11
N PRO A 7 -16.95 6.43 -6.18
CA PRO A 7 -18.05 7.06 -5.46
C PRO A 7 -17.80 7.01 -3.95
N ASP A 8 -18.34 8.00 -3.25
CA ASP A 8 -18.29 8.05 -1.80
C ASP A 8 -19.04 6.87 -1.20
N ALA A 9 -18.35 6.08 -0.37
CA ALA A 9 -18.89 4.88 0.26
C ALA A 9 -19.48 5.12 1.66
N THR A 10 -19.61 6.38 2.10
CA THR A 10 -20.06 6.71 3.47
C THR A 10 -21.43 6.10 3.79
N ALA A 11 -22.39 6.20 2.87
CA ALA A 11 -23.73 5.66 3.07
C ALA A 11 -23.72 4.13 3.18
N ASP A 12 -22.98 3.46 2.31
CA ASP A 12 -22.85 2.00 2.32
C ASP A 12 -22.16 1.51 3.59
N LEU A 13 -21.09 2.18 4.00
CA LEU A 13 -20.37 1.89 5.22
C LEU A 13 -21.27 2.04 6.45
N THR A 14 -22.00 3.15 6.54
CA THR A 14 -22.91 3.43 7.66
C THR A 14 -24.02 2.39 7.74
N ALA A 15 -24.62 2.01 6.60
CA ALA A 15 -25.67 1.00 6.55
C ALA A 15 -25.13 -0.38 6.99
N ALA A 16 -23.97 -0.79 6.52
CA ALA A 16 -23.37 -2.07 6.89
C ALA A 16 -23.04 -2.13 8.38
N LEU A 17 -22.51 -1.05 8.96
CA LEU A 17 -22.20 -0.98 10.40
C LEU A 17 -23.42 -1.09 11.30
N ARG A 18 -24.60 -0.73 10.81
CA ARG A 18 -25.86 -0.90 11.55
C ARG A 18 -26.33 -2.34 11.60
N GLU A 19 -25.94 -3.16 10.63
CA GLU A 19 -26.41 -4.54 10.47
C GLU A 19 -25.45 -5.57 11.07
N ARG A 20 -24.14 -5.29 11.03
CA ARG A 20 -23.11 -6.25 11.47
C ARG A 20 -21.78 -5.59 11.81
N VAL A 21 -20.93 -6.35 12.49
CA VAL A 21 -19.53 -5.98 12.68
C VAL A 21 -18.80 -6.12 11.35
N LEU A 22 -18.02 -5.12 10.98
CA LEU A 22 -17.16 -5.17 9.80
C LEU A 22 -15.75 -5.58 10.19
N VAL A 23 -15.11 -6.32 9.32
CA VAL A 23 -13.77 -6.84 9.53
C VAL A 23 -12.76 -6.01 8.72
N LEU A 24 -11.80 -5.43 9.42
CA LEU A 24 -10.66 -4.76 8.81
C LEU A 24 -9.61 -5.80 8.42
N ASP A 25 -8.80 -5.49 7.40
CA ASP A 25 -7.66 -6.34 7.05
C ASP A 25 -6.57 -6.30 8.13
N GLY A 26 -5.52 -7.08 7.94
CA GLY A 26 -4.45 -7.25 8.90
C GLY A 26 -3.08 -6.89 8.37
N ALA A 27 -2.07 -7.56 8.89
CA ALA A 27 -0.66 -7.26 8.72
C ALA A 27 -0.21 -7.25 7.25
N MET A 28 0.12 -6.08 6.72
CA MET A 28 0.71 -5.92 5.40
C MET A 28 2.18 -6.35 5.41
N GLY A 29 2.95 -5.91 6.41
CA GLY A 29 4.39 -6.22 6.50
C GLY A 29 4.68 -7.72 6.54
N THR A 30 3.91 -8.49 7.31
CA THR A 30 4.06 -9.95 7.38
C THR A 30 3.80 -10.60 6.02
N MET A 31 2.79 -10.16 5.29
CA MET A 31 2.48 -10.66 3.95
C MET A 31 3.58 -10.34 2.96
N ILE A 32 4.14 -9.12 3.02
CA ILE A 32 5.27 -8.70 2.18
C ILE A 32 6.50 -9.58 2.46
N GLN A 33 6.80 -9.84 3.72
CA GLN A 33 7.94 -10.69 4.10
C GLN A 33 7.87 -12.08 3.46
N GLY A 34 6.69 -12.63 3.28
CA GLY A 34 6.48 -13.92 2.63
C GLY A 34 6.96 -13.98 1.18
N TYR A 35 7.09 -12.84 0.51
CA TYR A 35 7.59 -12.76 -0.86
C TYR A 35 9.11 -12.81 -0.96
N GLY A 36 9.84 -12.58 0.13
CA GLY A 36 11.30 -12.61 0.12
C GLY A 36 11.96 -11.62 -0.84
N LEU A 37 11.44 -10.41 -0.90
CA LEU A 37 11.88 -9.39 -1.86
C LEU A 37 13.33 -8.95 -1.62
N SER A 38 14.11 -8.84 -2.69
CA SER A 38 15.48 -8.33 -2.69
C SER A 38 15.52 -6.81 -2.73
N GLU A 39 16.70 -6.23 -2.49
CA GLU A 39 16.93 -4.79 -2.69
C GLU A 39 16.50 -4.35 -4.09
N ALA A 40 16.86 -5.12 -5.12
CA ALA A 40 16.49 -4.81 -6.50
C ALA A 40 14.97 -4.82 -6.71
N ASP A 41 14.26 -5.72 -6.04
CA ASP A 41 12.79 -5.78 -6.10
C ASP A 41 12.15 -4.54 -5.46
N TYR A 42 12.67 -4.08 -4.31
CA TYR A 42 12.18 -2.86 -3.67
C TYR A 42 12.41 -1.62 -4.53
N ARG A 43 13.57 -1.55 -5.21
CA ARG A 43 13.90 -0.41 -6.10
C ARG A 43 13.05 -0.41 -7.36
N GLY A 44 12.79 -1.58 -7.93
CA GLY A 44 12.23 -1.68 -9.28
C GLY A 44 13.16 -1.03 -10.31
N ASP A 45 12.66 -0.84 -11.52
CA ASP A 45 13.45 -0.17 -12.57
C ASP A 45 13.63 1.32 -12.30
N ARG A 46 12.60 1.95 -11.75
CA ARG A 46 12.57 3.41 -11.53
C ARG A 46 13.64 3.90 -10.56
N PHE A 47 13.91 3.14 -9.51
CA PHE A 47 14.84 3.55 -8.46
C PHE A 47 16.13 2.71 -8.44
N ALA A 48 16.45 2.05 -9.55
CA ALA A 48 17.62 1.18 -9.66
C ALA A 48 18.93 1.88 -9.27
N ASP A 49 19.05 3.17 -9.61
CA ASP A 49 20.25 3.96 -9.38
C ASP A 49 20.16 4.89 -8.17
N HIS A 50 19.13 4.74 -7.34
CA HIS A 50 18.96 5.57 -6.13
C HIS A 50 20.11 5.31 -5.15
N PRO A 51 20.69 6.38 -4.53
CA PRO A 51 21.88 6.23 -3.70
C PRO A 51 21.65 5.48 -2.38
N ASP A 52 20.42 5.49 -1.85
CA ASP A 52 20.11 4.86 -0.57
C ASP A 52 19.43 3.50 -0.77
N ASP A 53 19.70 2.54 0.12
CA ASP A 53 19.07 1.24 0.10
C ASP A 53 17.57 1.35 0.41
N GLN A 54 16.77 0.53 -0.28
CA GLN A 54 15.32 0.57 -0.17
C GLN A 54 14.71 -0.68 0.49
N GLN A 55 15.49 -1.73 0.70
CA GLN A 55 14.97 -2.95 1.33
C GLN A 55 14.38 -2.64 2.72
N GLY A 56 13.13 -3.00 2.92
CA GLY A 56 12.39 -2.66 4.14
C GLY A 56 11.48 -1.44 4.01
N ASN A 57 11.62 -0.64 2.94
CA ASN A 57 10.73 0.48 2.65
C ASN A 57 9.44 -0.05 2.00
N ASN A 58 8.59 -0.69 2.80
CA ASN A 58 7.42 -1.41 2.32
C ASN A 58 6.41 -0.52 1.57
N ASP A 59 6.30 0.74 1.97
CA ASP A 59 5.35 1.67 1.36
C ASP A 59 5.73 1.99 -0.09
N LEU A 60 7.05 1.94 -0.40
CA LEU A 60 7.55 2.15 -1.76
C LEU A 60 7.00 1.12 -2.74
N LEU A 61 6.65 -0.07 -2.26
CA LEU A 61 6.14 -1.16 -3.09
C LEU A 61 4.83 -0.81 -3.81
N ALA A 62 4.10 0.18 -3.34
CA ALA A 62 2.94 0.70 -4.07
C ALA A 62 3.32 1.29 -5.44
N LEU A 63 4.56 1.77 -5.57
CA LEU A 63 5.12 2.29 -6.83
C LEU A 63 5.90 1.22 -7.60
N THR A 64 6.68 0.39 -6.91
CA THR A 64 7.64 -0.53 -7.54
C THR A 64 7.10 -1.92 -7.76
N GLN A 65 6.19 -2.39 -6.91
CA GLN A 65 5.58 -3.72 -6.98
C GLN A 65 4.07 -3.66 -6.76
N PRO A 66 3.33 -2.86 -7.55
CA PRO A 66 1.89 -2.67 -7.33
C PRO A 66 1.09 -3.98 -7.40
N ASP A 67 1.52 -4.93 -8.22
CA ASP A 67 0.82 -6.22 -8.37
C ASP A 67 0.90 -7.06 -7.09
N ILE A 68 2.03 -6.99 -6.36
CA ILE A 68 2.18 -7.67 -5.07
C ILE A 68 1.23 -7.06 -4.04
N ILE A 69 1.18 -5.76 -3.95
CA ILE A 69 0.29 -5.07 -3.01
C ILE A 69 -1.18 -5.37 -3.33
N THR A 70 -1.55 -5.33 -4.60
CA THR A 70 -2.90 -5.70 -5.05
C THR A 70 -3.24 -7.15 -4.70
N ALA A 71 -2.30 -8.08 -4.90
CA ALA A 71 -2.49 -9.49 -4.56
C ALA A 71 -2.72 -9.68 -3.05
N ILE A 72 -2.00 -8.94 -2.21
CA ILE A 72 -2.17 -9.00 -0.75
C ILE A 72 -3.57 -8.46 -0.37
N HIS A 73 -3.97 -7.32 -0.90
CA HIS A 73 -5.32 -6.78 -0.66
C HIS A 73 -6.40 -7.78 -1.07
N ARG A 74 -6.25 -8.39 -2.25
CA ARG A 74 -7.20 -9.39 -2.73
C ARG A 74 -7.26 -10.60 -1.80
N ALA A 75 -6.13 -11.08 -1.29
CA ALA A 75 -6.10 -12.20 -0.35
C ALA A 75 -6.90 -11.90 0.91
N TYR A 76 -6.80 -10.70 1.46
CA TYR A 76 -7.60 -10.29 2.61
C TYR A 76 -9.10 -10.21 2.29
N LEU A 77 -9.46 -9.67 1.13
CA LEU A 77 -10.87 -9.63 0.70
C LEU A 77 -11.45 -11.02 0.52
N GLU A 78 -10.71 -11.93 -0.12
CA GLU A 78 -11.12 -13.31 -0.30
C GLU A 78 -11.26 -14.07 1.01
N ALA A 79 -10.45 -13.71 2.02
CA ALA A 79 -10.55 -14.26 3.36
C ALA A 79 -11.74 -13.71 4.17
N GLY A 80 -12.40 -12.66 3.68
CA GLY A 80 -13.61 -12.11 4.30
C GLY A 80 -13.48 -10.71 4.88
N SER A 81 -12.37 -10.00 4.68
CA SER A 81 -12.24 -8.61 5.10
C SER A 81 -13.24 -7.72 4.35
N ASP A 82 -13.86 -6.80 5.07
CA ASP A 82 -14.79 -5.82 4.51
C ASP A 82 -14.10 -4.51 4.15
N LEU A 83 -13.05 -4.18 4.89
CA LEU A 83 -12.31 -2.93 4.79
C LEU A 83 -10.83 -3.23 4.60
N LEU A 84 -10.18 -2.44 3.75
CA LEU A 84 -8.75 -2.51 3.52
C LEU A 84 -8.09 -1.22 3.96
N GLU A 85 -6.93 -1.33 4.61
CA GLU A 85 -6.04 -0.20 4.83
C GLU A 85 -5.06 -0.10 3.67
N THR A 86 -4.79 1.12 3.22
CA THR A 86 -3.75 1.35 2.21
C THR A 86 -2.37 1.01 2.79
N ASN A 87 -1.43 0.64 1.91
CA ASN A 87 -0.04 0.38 2.29
C ASN A 87 0.73 1.69 2.49
N THR A 88 0.37 2.46 3.52
CA THR A 88 0.87 3.82 3.77
C THR A 88 1.27 4.07 5.23
N PHE A 89 1.75 3.05 5.93
CA PHE A 89 2.09 3.15 7.35
C PHE A 89 3.16 4.22 7.62
N ASN A 90 4.16 4.31 6.75
CA ASN A 90 5.26 5.29 6.82
C ASN A 90 5.31 6.22 5.61
N ALA A 91 4.21 6.41 4.89
CA ALA A 91 4.14 7.16 3.65
C ALA A 91 4.08 8.68 3.88
N GLN A 92 4.99 9.19 4.69
CA GLN A 92 5.14 10.61 5.01
C GLN A 92 6.59 11.05 4.81
N ARG A 93 6.79 12.33 4.56
CA ARG A 93 8.12 12.88 4.25
C ARG A 93 9.16 12.55 5.32
N ILE A 94 8.81 12.66 6.59
CA ILE A 94 9.74 12.42 7.70
C ILE A 94 10.25 10.98 7.71
N SER A 95 9.34 10.01 7.64
CA SER A 95 9.72 8.58 7.62
C SER A 95 10.42 8.18 6.33
N LEU A 96 9.97 8.69 5.18
CA LEU A 96 10.58 8.40 3.88
C LEU A 96 11.97 8.98 3.74
N ALA A 97 12.31 10.02 4.51
CA ALA A 97 13.65 10.61 4.52
C ALA A 97 14.73 9.62 4.98
N ASP A 98 14.38 8.62 5.79
CA ASP A 98 15.29 7.55 6.19
C ASP A 98 15.81 6.74 5.00
N TYR A 99 15.05 6.73 3.90
CA TYR A 99 15.40 6.06 2.64
C TYR A 99 15.73 7.03 1.51
N GLY A 100 15.79 8.35 1.81
CA GLY A 100 15.99 9.37 0.77
C GLY A 100 14.82 9.51 -0.18
N MET A 101 13.61 9.13 0.23
CA MET A 101 12.40 9.08 -0.60
C MET A 101 11.34 10.12 -0.21
N GLN A 102 11.71 11.15 0.52
CA GLN A 102 10.77 12.17 1.00
C GLN A 102 10.01 12.88 -0.13
N ASP A 103 10.61 12.97 -1.32
CA ASP A 103 10.01 13.72 -2.44
C ASP A 103 8.92 12.93 -3.18
N VAL A 104 8.81 11.62 -2.95
CA VAL A 104 7.76 10.80 -3.56
C VAL A 104 6.55 10.56 -2.66
N ALA A 105 6.49 11.20 -1.49
CA ALA A 105 5.43 10.97 -0.51
C ALA A 105 4.03 11.17 -1.09
N TYR A 106 3.79 12.25 -1.81
CA TYR A 106 2.49 12.52 -2.41
C TYR A 106 2.12 11.45 -3.45
N GLU A 107 3.00 11.19 -4.40
CA GLU A 107 2.79 10.20 -5.46
C GLU A 107 2.55 8.80 -4.88
N LEU A 108 3.31 8.44 -3.86
CA LEU A 108 3.20 7.15 -3.19
C LEU A 108 1.82 6.98 -2.53
N ASN A 109 1.32 7.99 -1.85
CA ASN A 109 -0.02 7.94 -1.24
C ASN A 109 -1.13 7.82 -2.30
N VAL A 110 -1.00 8.54 -3.41
CA VAL A 110 -1.96 8.43 -4.53
C VAL A 110 -1.95 7.02 -5.10
N ALA A 111 -0.76 6.46 -5.36
CA ALA A 111 -0.62 5.09 -5.88
C ALA A 111 -1.18 4.05 -4.91
N ALA A 112 -0.93 4.19 -3.62
CA ALA A 112 -1.39 3.24 -2.61
C ALA A 112 -2.92 3.22 -2.47
N ALA A 113 -3.59 4.32 -2.76
CA ALA A 113 -5.04 4.43 -2.69
C ALA A 113 -5.76 3.99 -3.97
N ALA A 114 -5.02 3.71 -5.05
CA ALA A 114 -5.57 3.46 -6.39
C ALA A 114 -5.82 1.99 -6.76
N PRO A 115 -5.28 0.97 -6.09
CA PRO A 115 -5.42 -0.42 -6.52
C PRO A 115 -6.85 -0.94 -6.58
#